data_a7750ac1704fb82413c94141d62a4db8
#
_entry.id   a7750ac1704fb82413c94141d62a4db8
#
_cell.length_a   1.000
_cell.length_b   1.000
_cell.length_c   1.000
_cell.angle_alpha   90.00
_cell.angle_beta   90.00
_cell.angle_gamma   90.00
#
_symmetry.space_group_name_H-M   'P 1'
#
loop_
_entity.id
_entity.type
_entity.pdbx_description
1 polymer ?
#
loop_
_entity_poly.entity_id
_entity_poly.type
_entity_poly.pdbx_seq_one_letter_code
_entity_poly.pdbx_strand_id
1 'polypeptide(L)'
;LEMVALAVPNMRIRFSTSHPKDICDDVMFTMKKYDNICKYIHLPAQSGNSRVLELMNRTYTREWYLSKVERIREIMPDCAISCDIICGFCTETESDHEDTISLMKESNFDFSYMYFYSERPGTLAAKKLEDNVPLEVKKRRLTEVIQLQNGIAFEKNKFYLGKVVTVLIEGTSKKS
;
A
#
# COMPACT_ATOMS: atom_id res chain seq x y z
N LEU A 1 -9.66 -15.34 -11.54
CA LEU A 1 -8.38 -15.69 -10.92
C LEU A 1 -8.23 -17.24 -10.83
N GLU A 2 -9.23 -17.94 -10.29
CA GLU A 2 -9.23 -19.42 -10.18
C GLU A 2 -9.02 -20.14 -11.52
N MET A 3 -9.74 -19.74 -12.57
CA MET A 3 -9.57 -20.34 -13.91
C MET A 3 -8.13 -20.21 -14.43
N VAL A 4 -7.49 -19.09 -14.19
CA VAL A 4 -6.08 -18.90 -14.57
C VAL A 4 -5.17 -19.78 -13.73
N ALA A 5 -5.40 -19.88 -12.43
CA ALA A 5 -4.61 -20.74 -11.54
C ALA A 5 -4.65 -22.22 -11.97
N LEU A 6 -5.82 -22.69 -12.37
CA LEU A 6 -6.01 -24.05 -12.87
C LEU A 6 -5.40 -24.28 -14.27
N ALA A 7 -5.48 -23.28 -15.15
CA ALA A 7 -4.95 -23.39 -16.51
C ALA A 7 -3.41 -23.43 -16.57
N VAL A 8 -2.73 -22.80 -15.60
CA VAL A 8 -1.26 -22.70 -15.57
C VAL A 8 -0.70 -23.08 -14.20
N PRO A 9 -0.85 -24.31 -13.74
CA PRO A 9 -0.55 -24.70 -12.36
C PRO A 9 0.93 -24.55 -11.98
N ASN A 10 1.83 -24.57 -12.96
CA ASN A 10 3.27 -24.46 -12.74
C ASN A 10 3.81 -23.02 -12.87
N MET A 11 2.93 -22.04 -13.11
CA MET A 11 3.34 -20.64 -13.24
C MET A 11 2.92 -19.85 -12.00
N ARG A 12 3.79 -18.92 -11.58
CA ARG A 12 3.43 -17.94 -10.56
C ARG A 12 2.49 -16.90 -11.14
N ILE A 13 1.35 -16.70 -10.48
CA ILE A 13 0.32 -15.74 -10.87
C ILE A 13 0.42 -14.54 -9.92
N ARG A 14 0.57 -13.36 -10.49
CA ARG A 14 0.45 -12.07 -9.80
C ARG A 14 -0.60 -11.22 -10.48
N PHE A 15 -1.30 -10.43 -9.72
CA PHE A 15 -2.25 -9.46 -10.26
C PHE A 15 -2.07 -8.12 -9.53
N SER A 16 -2.48 -7.07 -10.19
CA SER A 16 -2.50 -5.73 -9.60
C SER A 16 -3.94 -5.35 -9.27
N THR A 17 -4.15 -4.81 -8.09
CA THR A 17 -5.41 -4.21 -7.70
C THR A 17 -5.38 -2.73 -7.97
N SER A 18 -6.40 -2.22 -8.64
CA SER A 18 -6.53 -0.80 -8.96
C SER A 18 -7.13 0.01 -7.82
N HIS A 19 -8.01 -0.60 -7.01
CA HIS A 19 -8.70 0.09 -5.93
C HIS A 19 -8.95 -0.85 -4.73
N PRO A 20 -8.82 -0.38 -3.46
CA PRO A 20 -9.04 -1.22 -2.28
C PRO A 20 -10.42 -1.89 -2.21
N LYS A 21 -11.46 -1.28 -2.80
CA LYS A 21 -12.80 -1.84 -2.86
C LYS A 21 -12.94 -3.05 -3.78
N ASP A 22 -12.04 -3.23 -4.73
CA ASP A 22 -12.10 -4.31 -5.71
C ASP A 22 -11.63 -5.65 -5.12
N ILE A 23 -10.97 -5.64 -3.94
CA ILE A 23 -10.58 -6.85 -3.22
C ILE A 23 -11.75 -7.35 -2.36
N CYS A 24 -12.46 -8.37 -2.85
CA CYS A 24 -13.50 -9.06 -2.11
C CYS A 24 -12.96 -10.35 -1.45
N ASP A 25 -13.75 -10.91 -0.54
CA ASP A 25 -13.40 -12.13 0.18
C ASP A 25 -13.16 -13.33 -0.76
N ASP A 26 -13.94 -13.45 -1.84
CA ASP A 26 -13.79 -14.52 -2.83
C ASP A 26 -12.42 -14.51 -3.51
N VAL A 27 -11.88 -13.30 -3.79
CA VAL A 27 -10.52 -13.16 -4.33
C VAL A 27 -9.50 -13.63 -3.30
N MET A 28 -9.65 -13.23 -2.04
CA MET A 28 -8.74 -13.60 -0.96
C MET A 28 -8.78 -15.12 -0.68
N PHE A 29 -9.95 -15.73 -0.64
CA PHE A 29 -10.09 -17.17 -0.49
C PHE A 29 -9.52 -17.94 -1.69
N THR A 30 -9.69 -17.42 -2.90
CA THR A 30 -9.07 -18.00 -4.10
C THR A 30 -7.55 -17.91 -4.03
N MET A 31 -7.00 -16.78 -3.60
CA MET A 31 -5.56 -16.63 -3.37
C MET A 31 -5.03 -17.62 -2.33
N LYS A 32 -5.78 -17.80 -1.24
CA LYS A 32 -5.42 -18.75 -0.18
C LYS A 32 -5.41 -20.19 -0.69
N LYS A 33 -6.39 -20.56 -1.52
CA LYS A 33 -6.63 -21.91 -2.02
C LYS A 33 -5.55 -22.40 -2.98
N TYR A 34 -5.01 -21.55 -3.84
CA TYR A 34 -4.08 -21.93 -4.91
C TYR A 34 -2.66 -21.44 -4.63
N ASP A 35 -1.71 -22.37 -4.50
CA ASP A 35 -0.31 -22.07 -4.15
C ASP A 35 0.45 -21.33 -5.24
N ASN A 36 0.06 -21.47 -6.49
CA ASN A 36 0.64 -20.75 -7.61
C ASN A 36 0.18 -19.28 -7.72
N ILE A 37 -0.78 -18.84 -6.90
CA ILE A 37 -1.12 -17.43 -6.75
C ILE A 37 -0.26 -16.82 -5.66
N CYS A 38 0.54 -15.83 -6.01
CA CYS A 38 1.39 -15.13 -5.05
C CYS A 38 0.56 -14.44 -3.96
N LYS A 39 0.89 -14.67 -2.69
CA LYS A 39 0.24 -14.06 -1.53
C LYS A 39 0.74 -12.62 -1.35
N TYR A 40 0.36 -11.78 -2.28
CA TYR A 40 0.74 -10.37 -2.33
C TYR A 40 -0.42 -9.52 -2.85
N ILE A 41 -0.75 -8.47 -2.13
CA ILE A 41 -1.81 -7.51 -2.49
C ILE A 41 -1.22 -6.11 -2.49
N HIS A 42 -1.39 -5.39 -3.60
CA HIS A 42 -1.17 -3.94 -3.64
C HIS A 42 -2.47 -3.24 -3.29
N LEU A 43 -2.49 -2.50 -2.17
CA LEU A 43 -3.68 -1.87 -1.59
C LEU A 43 -3.42 -0.37 -1.35
N PRO A 44 -3.58 0.50 -2.35
CA PRO A 44 -3.26 1.92 -2.24
C PRO A 44 -4.17 2.64 -1.24
N ALA A 45 -3.63 3.13 -0.12
CA ALA A 45 -4.38 3.96 0.84
C ALA A 45 -4.44 5.42 0.43
N GLN A 46 -3.37 5.96 -0.07
CA GLN A 46 -3.11 7.35 -0.46
C GLN A 46 -2.91 8.29 0.74
N SER A 47 -3.77 8.24 1.77
CA SER A 47 -3.68 8.99 3.02
C SER A 47 -4.23 8.17 4.18
N GLY A 48 -3.82 8.47 5.38
CA GLY A 48 -4.35 7.86 6.61
C GLY A 48 -5.49 8.65 7.25
N ASN A 49 -5.89 9.78 6.67
CA ASN A 49 -6.94 10.63 7.22
C ASN A 49 -8.18 10.66 6.33
N SER A 50 -9.37 10.41 6.90
CA SER A 50 -10.63 10.28 6.16
C SER A 50 -11.03 11.58 5.46
N ARG A 51 -10.76 12.77 6.03
CA ARG A 51 -11.01 14.07 5.39
C ARG A 51 -10.15 14.25 4.14
N VAL A 52 -8.87 13.90 4.23
CA VAL A 52 -7.94 13.99 3.09
C VAL A 52 -8.33 12.99 2.00
N LEU A 53 -8.73 11.78 2.36
CA LEU A 53 -9.25 10.78 1.42
C LEU A 53 -10.48 11.29 0.67
N GLU A 54 -11.42 11.95 1.34
CA GLU A 54 -12.59 12.58 0.72
C GLU A 54 -12.17 13.67 -0.28
N LEU A 55 -11.22 14.53 0.09
CA LEU A 55 -10.66 15.55 -0.82
C LEU A 55 -9.96 14.96 -2.03
N MET A 56 -9.33 13.78 -1.88
CA MET A 56 -8.74 12.99 -2.97
C MET A 56 -9.79 12.24 -3.80
N ASN A 57 -11.09 12.42 -3.51
CA ASN A 57 -12.20 11.70 -4.12
C ASN A 57 -12.09 10.17 -3.93
N ARG A 58 -11.58 9.74 -2.78
CA ARG A 58 -11.61 8.34 -2.38
C ARG A 58 -12.94 8.04 -1.70
N THR A 59 -13.51 6.88 -2.00
CA THR A 59 -14.86 6.51 -1.57
C THR A 59 -14.85 5.64 -0.30
N TYR A 60 -13.76 5.65 0.46
CA TYR A 60 -13.57 4.92 1.70
C TYR A 60 -12.95 5.81 2.78
N THR A 61 -13.16 5.44 4.04
CA THR A 61 -12.55 6.07 5.21
C THR A 61 -11.32 5.30 5.67
N ARG A 62 -10.55 5.90 6.59
CA ARG A 62 -9.44 5.24 7.31
C ARG A 62 -9.89 3.92 7.95
N GLU A 63 -11.00 3.93 8.70
CA GLU A 63 -11.50 2.80 9.45
C GLU A 63 -11.88 1.64 8.52
N TRP A 64 -12.55 1.97 7.42
CA TRP A 64 -12.85 0.98 6.38
C TRP A 64 -11.58 0.38 5.79
N TYR A 65 -10.57 1.20 5.53
CA TYR A 65 -9.30 0.71 4.99
C TYR A 65 -8.59 -0.23 5.97
N LEU A 66 -8.50 0.16 7.25
CA LEU A 66 -7.91 -0.68 8.30
C LEU A 66 -8.67 -2.02 8.46
N SER A 67 -10.00 -1.99 8.44
CA SER A 67 -10.80 -3.23 8.48
C SER A 67 -10.52 -4.15 7.29
N LYS A 68 -10.21 -3.59 6.12
CA LYS A 68 -9.81 -4.37 4.94
C LYS A 68 -8.43 -4.99 5.12
N VAL A 69 -7.46 -4.27 5.67
CA VAL A 69 -6.13 -4.81 6.01
C VAL A 69 -6.25 -5.95 7.03
N GLU A 70 -7.04 -5.75 8.08
CA GLU A 70 -7.32 -6.77 9.10
C GLU A 70 -7.93 -8.03 8.46
N ARG A 71 -8.93 -7.85 7.60
CA ARG A 71 -9.57 -8.96 6.88
C ARG A 71 -8.60 -9.76 6.00
N ILE A 72 -7.67 -9.08 5.32
CA ILE A 72 -6.61 -9.76 4.56
C ILE A 72 -5.73 -10.59 5.50
N ARG A 73 -5.35 -10.06 6.66
CA ARG A 73 -4.50 -10.74 7.65
C ARG A 73 -5.22 -11.94 8.29
N GLU A 74 -6.53 -11.85 8.54
CA GLU A 74 -7.33 -12.97 9.02
C GLU A 74 -7.35 -14.14 8.03
N ILE A 75 -7.59 -13.84 6.75
CA ILE A 75 -7.70 -14.89 5.72
C ILE A 75 -6.32 -15.43 5.35
N MET A 76 -5.32 -14.56 5.22
CA MET A 76 -3.96 -14.87 4.77
C MET A 76 -2.93 -14.14 5.67
N PRO A 77 -2.57 -14.69 6.84
CA PRO A 77 -1.65 -14.02 7.79
C PRO A 77 -0.29 -13.64 7.19
N ASP A 78 0.21 -14.44 6.25
CA ASP A 78 1.51 -14.24 5.60
C ASP A 78 1.43 -13.44 4.29
N CYS A 79 0.24 -12.87 3.96
CA CYS A 79 0.09 -12.08 2.75
C CYS A 79 0.89 -10.78 2.85
N ALA A 80 1.79 -10.56 1.90
CA ALA A 80 2.49 -9.28 1.80
C ALA A 80 1.52 -8.21 1.28
N ILE A 81 1.52 -7.04 1.93
CA ILE A 81 0.68 -5.89 1.54
C ILE A 81 1.58 -4.72 1.20
N SER A 82 1.43 -4.18 0.00
CA SER A 82 2.05 -2.90 -0.37
C SER A 82 1.01 -1.80 -0.53
N CYS A 83 1.47 -0.56 -0.41
CA CYS A 83 0.61 0.60 -0.38
C CYS A 83 1.20 1.76 -1.19
N ASP A 84 0.36 2.72 -1.59
CA ASP A 84 0.77 4.04 -2.05
C ASP A 84 0.40 5.08 -1.01
N ILE A 85 1.32 6.01 -0.71
CA ILE A 85 1.12 7.13 0.20
C ILE A 85 1.50 8.43 -0.51
N ILE A 86 0.65 9.44 -0.39
CA ILE A 86 0.89 10.80 -0.88
C ILE A 86 0.84 11.76 0.31
N CYS A 87 1.97 12.40 0.60
CA CYS A 87 2.09 13.39 1.67
C CYS A 87 1.90 14.81 1.15
N GLY A 88 1.38 15.70 1.99
CA GLY A 88 1.24 17.11 1.66
C GLY A 88 0.21 17.39 0.58
N PHE A 89 -0.88 16.65 0.55
CA PHE A 89 -2.01 16.95 -0.31
C PHE A 89 -2.63 18.31 0.06
N CYS A 90 -3.36 18.93 -0.85
CA CYS A 90 -4.01 20.21 -0.62
C CYS A 90 -4.72 20.26 0.74
N THR A 91 -4.46 21.28 1.53
CA THR A 91 -5.00 21.51 2.89
C THR A 91 -4.65 20.47 3.96
N GLU A 92 -3.75 19.53 3.70
CA GLU A 92 -3.31 18.54 4.70
C GLU A 92 -2.65 19.24 5.89
N THR A 93 -3.20 19.04 7.09
CA THR A 93 -2.67 19.55 8.35
C THR A 93 -1.62 18.62 8.94
N GLU A 94 -0.96 19.01 10.03
CA GLU A 94 -0.03 18.15 10.75
C GLU A 94 -0.76 16.94 11.37
N SER A 95 -1.92 17.16 11.95
CA SER A 95 -2.76 16.06 12.49
C SER A 95 -3.17 15.05 11.42
N ASP A 96 -3.50 15.51 10.20
CA ASP A 96 -3.83 14.59 9.09
C ASP A 96 -2.60 13.75 8.67
N HIS A 97 -1.40 14.35 8.74
CA HIS A 97 -0.16 13.63 8.48
C HIS A 97 0.13 12.59 9.58
N GLU A 98 -0.07 12.94 10.87
CA GLU A 98 0.06 12.00 11.99
C GLU A 98 -0.89 10.81 11.84
N ASP A 99 -2.11 11.03 11.36
CA ASP A 99 -3.04 9.95 11.02
C ASP A 99 -2.47 9.02 9.94
N THR A 100 -1.78 9.57 8.95
CA THR A 100 -1.10 8.75 7.91
C THR A 100 0.04 7.93 8.52
N ILE A 101 0.85 8.53 9.40
CA ILE A 101 1.91 7.82 10.15
C ILE A 101 1.31 6.68 10.99
N SER A 102 0.21 6.93 11.70
CA SER A 102 -0.43 5.90 12.52
C SER A 102 -1.06 4.78 11.68
N LEU A 103 -1.70 5.11 10.55
CA LEU A 103 -2.21 4.11 9.62
C LEU A 103 -1.10 3.17 9.11
N MET A 104 0.06 3.71 8.76
CA MET A 104 1.19 2.89 8.29
C MET A 104 1.71 1.95 9.39
N LYS A 105 1.77 2.42 10.65
CA LYS A 105 2.15 1.58 11.80
C LYS A 105 1.14 0.45 12.04
N GLU A 106 -0.15 0.76 12.04
CA GLU A 106 -1.23 -0.20 12.26
C GLU A 106 -1.31 -1.25 11.13
N SER A 107 -1.21 -0.79 9.87
CA SER A 107 -1.26 -1.67 8.69
C SER A 107 -0.03 -2.54 8.53
N ASN A 108 1.12 -2.10 9.04
CA ASN A 108 2.39 -2.83 9.00
C ASN A 108 2.72 -3.33 7.59
N PHE A 109 2.82 -2.39 6.62
CA PHE A 109 3.05 -2.71 5.21
C PHE A 109 4.42 -3.36 4.97
N ASP A 110 4.47 -4.27 4.01
CA ASP A 110 5.73 -4.88 3.58
C ASP A 110 6.54 -3.91 2.72
N PHE A 111 5.85 -3.09 1.95
CA PHE A 111 6.45 -2.06 1.11
C PHE A 111 5.45 -0.93 0.86
N SER A 112 5.94 0.30 0.66
CA SER A 112 5.10 1.43 0.22
C SER A 112 5.81 2.26 -0.84
N TYR A 113 5.06 2.67 -1.85
CA TYR A 113 5.45 3.74 -2.76
C TYR A 113 5.02 5.07 -2.14
N MET A 114 5.96 5.95 -1.91
CA MET A 114 5.74 7.17 -1.16
C MET A 114 6.11 8.38 -1.99
N TYR A 115 5.20 9.34 -2.06
CA TYR A 115 5.32 10.54 -2.86
C TYR A 115 4.89 11.75 -2.05
N PHE A 116 5.40 12.93 -2.37
CA PHE A 116 4.72 14.16 -1.99
C PHE A 116 3.77 14.61 -3.11
N TYR A 117 2.71 15.30 -2.73
CA TYR A 117 1.75 15.82 -3.68
C TYR A 117 2.40 16.84 -4.64
N SER A 118 2.17 16.65 -5.92
CA SER A 118 2.48 17.59 -6.98
C SER A 118 1.24 17.79 -7.83
N GLU A 119 0.85 19.04 -8.02
CA GLU A 119 -0.32 19.38 -8.82
C GLU A 119 -0.18 18.86 -10.25
N ARG A 120 -1.23 18.22 -10.74
CA ARG A 120 -1.30 17.73 -12.12
C ARG A 120 -2.41 18.47 -12.86
N PRO A 121 -2.10 19.19 -13.96
CA PRO A 121 -3.11 19.88 -14.76
C PRO A 121 -4.26 18.96 -15.16
N GLY A 122 -5.48 19.50 -15.12
CA GLY A 122 -6.67 18.76 -15.51
C GLY A 122 -7.33 17.91 -14.44
N THR A 123 -6.68 17.67 -13.31
CA THR A 123 -7.27 16.93 -12.19
C THR A 123 -8.32 17.75 -11.44
N LEU A 124 -9.19 17.05 -10.71
CA LEU A 124 -10.22 17.72 -9.90
C LEU A 124 -9.58 18.55 -8.77
N ALA A 125 -8.51 18.04 -8.18
CA ALA A 125 -7.75 18.73 -7.15
C ALA A 125 -7.19 20.06 -7.68
N ALA A 126 -6.50 20.06 -8.82
CA ALA A 126 -5.96 21.27 -9.43
C ALA A 126 -7.03 22.32 -9.82
N LYS A 127 -8.28 21.88 -10.05
CA LYS A 127 -9.38 22.77 -10.39
C LYS A 127 -10.12 23.36 -9.20
N LYS A 128 -10.14 22.66 -8.07
CA LYS A 128 -11.01 22.97 -6.94
C LYS A 128 -10.28 23.27 -5.64
N LEU A 129 -9.03 22.85 -5.51
CA LEU A 129 -8.26 22.97 -4.27
C LEU A 129 -7.01 23.80 -4.52
N GLU A 130 -6.66 24.61 -3.56
CA GLU A 130 -5.41 25.35 -3.54
C GLU A 130 -4.30 24.45 -2.94
N ASP A 131 -3.16 24.36 -3.62
CA ASP A 131 -1.97 23.68 -3.09
C ASP A 131 -1.24 24.60 -2.11
N ASN A 132 -1.76 24.67 -0.90
CA ASN A 132 -1.32 25.56 0.17
C ASN A 132 -0.33 24.93 1.17
N VAL A 133 0.11 23.68 0.93
CA VAL A 133 1.13 23.05 1.77
C VAL A 133 2.52 23.39 1.24
N PRO A 134 3.38 24.08 2.03
CA PRO A 134 4.72 24.47 1.58
C PRO A 134 5.57 23.27 1.17
N LEU A 135 6.38 23.42 0.13
CA LEU A 135 7.21 22.33 -0.42
C LEU A 135 8.14 21.72 0.64
N GLU A 136 8.69 22.52 1.54
CA GLU A 136 9.57 22.04 2.61
C GLU A 136 8.82 21.16 3.61
N VAL A 137 7.54 21.48 3.89
CA VAL A 137 6.67 20.63 4.72
C VAL A 137 6.39 19.32 4.02
N LYS A 138 6.06 19.35 2.71
CA LYS A 138 5.85 18.14 1.91
C LYS A 138 7.07 17.21 1.91
N LYS A 139 8.28 17.78 1.72
CA LYS A 139 9.54 17.02 1.73
C LYS A 139 9.83 16.42 3.11
N ARG A 140 9.62 17.18 4.19
CA ARG A 140 9.78 16.70 5.57
C ARG A 140 8.85 15.51 5.81
N ARG A 141 7.55 15.66 5.53
CA ARG A 141 6.54 14.60 5.70
C ARG A 141 6.89 13.34 4.88
N LEU A 142 7.33 13.52 3.64
CA LEU A 142 7.80 12.41 2.81
C LEU A 142 8.99 11.69 3.45
N THR A 143 9.95 12.43 4.00
CA THR A 143 11.12 11.85 4.68
C THR A 143 10.68 11.03 5.90
N GLU A 144 9.73 11.51 6.68
CA GLU A 144 9.19 10.81 7.86
C GLU A 144 8.52 9.49 7.49
N VAL A 145 7.66 9.47 6.45
CA VAL A 145 7.04 8.21 5.98
C VAL A 145 8.05 7.23 5.39
N ILE A 146 9.09 7.71 4.69
CA ILE A 146 10.17 6.86 4.16
C ILE A 146 10.94 6.21 5.32
N GLN A 147 11.31 6.99 6.34
CA GLN A 147 12.03 6.47 7.50
C GLN A 147 11.19 5.44 8.26
N LEU A 148 9.90 5.72 8.47
CA LEU A 148 8.97 4.79 9.10
C LEU A 148 8.87 3.50 8.31
N GLN A 149 8.62 3.55 7.00
CA GLN A 149 8.50 2.37 6.16
C GLN A 149 9.78 1.53 6.14
N ASN A 150 10.94 2.19 6.08
CA ASN A 150 12.22 1.48 6.14
C ASN A 150 12.39 0.75 7.49
N GLY A 151 11.98 1.37 8.59
CA GLY A 151 11.99 0.74 9.91
C GLY A 151 11.06 -0.48 9.96
N ILE A 152 9.82 -0.34 9.48
CA ILE A 152 8.86 -1.45 9.40
C ILE A 152 9.42 -2.60 8.55
N ALA A 153 9.92 -2.32 7.36
CA ALA A 153 10.46 -3.33 6.46
C ALA A 153 11.70 -4.02 7.07
N PHE A 154 12.56 -3.28 7.77
CA PHE A 154 13.72 -3.84 8.46
C PHE A 154 13.30 -4.84 9.55
N GLU A 155 12.33 -4.48 10.40
CA GLU A 155 11.82 -5.37 11.45
C GLU A 155 11.16 -6.63 10.84
N LYS A 156 10.33 -6.48 9.81
CA LYS A 156 9.72 -7.62 9.12
C LYS A 156 10.75 -8.55 8.47
N ASN A 157 11.80 -8.00 7.89
CA ASN A 157 12.85 -8.79 7.25
C ASN A 157 13.66 -9.64 8.24
N LYS A 158 13.73 -9.28 9.52
CA LYS A 158 14.33 -10.11 10.55
C LYS A 158 13.71 -11.49 10.65
N PHE A 159 12.43 -11.62 10.29
CA PHE A 159 11.74 -12.92 10.25
C PHE A 159 12.43 -13.94 9.31
N TYR A 160 13.11 -13.46 8.29
CA TYR A 160 13.78 -14.33 7.31
C TYR A 160 15.22 -14.72 7.70
N LEU A 161 15.77 -14.14 8.77
CA LEU A 161 17.13 -14.47 9.23
C LEU A 161 17.23 -15.96 9.60
N GLY A 162 18.23 -16.63 9.04
CA GLY A 162 18.47 -18.06 9.26
C GLY A 162 17.48 -19.01 8.56
N LYS A 163 16.57 -18.49 7.74
CA LYS A 163 15.59 -19.31 6.99
C LYS A 163 16.06 -19.53 5.55
N VAL A 164 15.76 -20.71 5.03
CA VAL A 164 15.89 -21.00 3.60
C VAL A 164 14.55 -20.69 2.94
N VAL A 165 14.56 -19.82 1.92
CA VAL A 165 13.37 -19.43 1.16
C VAL A 165 13.55 -19.68 -0.33
N THR A 166 12.48 -20.04 -1.03
CA THR A 166 12.48 -20.21 -2.48
C THR A 166 12.28 -18.85 -3.15
N VAL A 167 13.22 -18.46 -4.00
CA VAL A 167 13.16 -17.20 -4.75
C VAL A 167 13.14 -17.45 -6.24
N LEU A 168 12.52 -16.52 -6.98
CA LEU A 168 12.58 -16.47 -8.44
C LEU A 168 13.71 -15.52 -8.84
N ILE A 169 14.70 -16.03 -9.59
CA ILE A 169 15.77 -15.21 -10.15
C ILE A 169 15.28 -14.66 -11.49
N GLU A 170 15.12 -13.34 -11.57
CA GLU A 170 14.64 -12.65 -12.78
C GLU A 170 15.78 -12.02 -13.59
N GLY A 171 16.98 -11.94 -13.02
CA GLY A 171 18.14 -11.35 -13.68
C GLY A 171 19.27 -11.03 -12.70
N THR A 172 20.34 -10.44 -13.24
CA THR A 172 21.49 -9.96 -12.45
C THR A 172 21.12 -8.75 -11.60
N SER A 173 21.64 -8.68 -10.36
CA SER A 173 21.45 -7.51 -9.50
C SER A 173 22.04 -6.25 -10.16
N LYS A 174 21.27 -5.17 -10.14
CA LYS A 174 21.75 -3.84 -10.56
C LYS A 174 22.56 -3.13 -9.46
N LYS A 175 22.60 -3.72 -8.26
CA LYS A 175 23.33 -3.24 -7.09
C LYS A 175 24.42 -4.25 -6.75
N SER A 176 25.45 -4.31 -7.55
CA SER A 176 26.69 -5.02 -7.25
C SER A 176 27.78 -4.01 -6.93
#